data_29bd2cceb3fc8513519bcad7f10abda3
#
_entry.id   29bd2cceb3fc8513519bcad7f10abda3
#
_cell.length_a   1.000
_cell.length_b   1.000
_cell.length_c   1.000
_cell.angle_alpha   90.00
_cell.angle_beta   90.00
_cell.angle_gamma   90.00
#
_symmetry.space_group_name_H-M   'P 1'
#
loop_
_entity.id
_entity.type
_entity.pdbx_description
1 polymer ?
#
loop_
_entity_poly.entity_id
_entity_poly.type
_entity_poly.pdbx_seq_one_letter_code
_entity_poly.pdbx_strand_id
1 'polypeptide(L)'
;KTINYNINIIISMMLNYAEPVYRPPSEAKSLIFQVTIGCSFNECSFCDMYRNKEYSERPWDEVKTEIDLMAKQLPDTTRIFLADGDAINLSTDYMIKIVEYLHNNFQKLERVSCYAMPMNLLKKTPEELKKMNQAGLNMLYLGIESGSDIILKKITKGATSETIIRACRKAIETGFTLSCIIILGLGGKDYKKEHIKG
;
A
#
# COMPACT_ATOMS: atom_id res chain seq x y z
N LYS A 1 14.54 25.14 -0.40
CA LYS A 1 13.69 24.30 0.50
C LYS A 1 12.20 24.73 0.49
N THR A 2 11.88 25.94 0.11
CA THR A 2 10.50 26.51 0.13
C THR A 2 9.63 26.02 -1.03
N ILE A 3 10.22 25.61 -2.15
CA ILE A 3 9.50 25.18 -3.35
C ILE A 3 8.74 23.86 -3.16
N ASN A 4 9.29 22.92 -2.37
CA ASN A 4 8.67 21.60 -2.16
C ASN A 4 7.38 21.63 -1.31
N TYR A 5 7.24 22.60 -0.40
CA TYR A 5 6.01 22.74 0.41
C TYR A 5 4.82 23.22 -0.43
N ASN A 6 5.06 24.15 -1.36
CA ASN A 6 4.00 24.67 -2.23
C ASN A 6 3.46 23.64 -3.22
N ILE A 7 4.33 22.76 -3.75
CA ILE A 7 3.91 21.71 -4.70
C ILE A 7 2.99 20.70 -4.02
N ASN A 8 3.32 20.24 -2.80
CA ASN A 8 2.48 19.28 -2.08
C ASN A 8 1.09 19.84 -1.73
N ILE A 9 1.01 21.13 -1.38
CA ILE A 9 -0.26 21.81 -1.11
C ILE A 9 -1.09 21.92 -2.40
N ILE A 10 -0.47 22.30 -3.51
CA ILE A 10 -1.14 22.39 -4.81
C ILE A 10 -1.67 21.02 -5.26
N ILE A 11 -0.86 19.95 -5.12
CA ILE A 11 -1.27 18.58 -5.42
C ILE A 11 -2.47 18.16 -4.57
N SER A 12 -2.42 18.41 -3.25
CA SER A 12 -3.52 18.09 -2.33
C SER A 12 -4.82 18.85 -2.67
N MET A 13 -4.71 20.07 -3.19
CA MET A 13 -5.88 20.83 -3.64
C MET A 13 -6.44 20.39 -5.01
N MET A 14 -5.61 19.73 -5.82
CA MET A 14 -5.98 19.28 -7.17
C MET A 14 -6.51 17.85 -7.19
N LEU A 15 -6.17 17.04 -6.18
CA LEU A 15 -6.60 15.66 -6.03
C LEU A 15 -7.68 15.58 -4.95
N ASN A 16 -8.73 14.84 -5.23
CA ASN A 16 -9.85 14.67 -4.30
C ASN A 16 -9.55 13.61 -3.25
N TYR A 17 -8.63 13.91 -2.32
CA TYR A 17 -8.27 13.00 -1.25
C TYR A 17 -9.32 12.93 -0.14
N ALA A 18 -9.68 11.71 0.25
CA ALA A 18 -10.32 11.46 1.54
C ALA A 18 -9.24 11.50 2.62
N GLU A 19 -8.99 12.68 3.19
CA GLU A 19 -7.94 12.91 4.19
C GLU A 19 -8.23 12.20 5.55
N PRO A 20 -7.20 11.88 6.36
CA PRO A 20 -5.77 11.99 6.06
C PRO A 20 -5.27 10.84 5.16
N VAL A 21 -4.29 11.12 4.29
CA VAL A 21 -3.64 10.12 3.43
C VAL A 21 -2.28 9.75 3.98
N TYR A 22 -2.01 8.46 4.13
CA TYR A 22 -0.77 7.95 4.70
C TYR A 22 0.09 7.23 3.66
N ARG A 23 1.40 7.34 3.82
CA ARG A 23 2.40 6.62 3.03
C ARG A 23 3.61 6.25 3.90
N PRO A 24 4.39 5.22 3.53
CA PRO A 24 5.64 4.92 4.21
C PRO A 24 6.64 6.07 4.06
N PRO A 25 7.55 6.30 5.03
CA PRO A 25 8.58 7.35 4.93
C PRO A 25 9.44 7.24 3.66
N SER A 26 9.71 6.02 3.19
CA SER A 26 10.45 5.74 1.94
C SER A 26 9.73 6.23 0.67
N GLU A 27 8.42 6.48 0.75
CA GLU A 27 7.60 7.04 -0.34
C GLU A 27 7.36 8.55 -0.20
N ALA A 28 8.14 9.25 0.66
CA ALA A 28 7.99 10.70 0.89
C ALA A 28 8.07 11.56 -0.39
N LYS A 29 8.75 11.05 -1.42
CA LYS A 29 8.91 11.74 -2.72
C LYS A 29 8.00 11.19 -3.83
N SER A 30 7.20 10.19 -3.54
CA SER A 30 6.29 9.58 -4.51
C SER A 30 5.04 10.41 -4.67
N LEU A 31 4.55 10.51 -5.91
CA LEU A 31 3.21 11.02 -6.17
C LEU A 31 2.20 9.99 -5.63
N ILE A 32 1.16 10.45 -4.97
CA ILE A 32 0.15 9.58 -4.40
C ILE A 32 -1.10 9.63 -5.27
N PHE A 33 -1.63 8.44 -5.61
CA PHE A 33 -3.01 8.30 -6.05
C PHE A 33 -3.76 7.44 -5.05
N GLN A 34 -4.83 8.00 -4.48
CA GLN A 34 -5.71 7.26 -3.59
C GLN A 34 -6.67 6.44 -4.44
N VAL A 35 -6.41 5.14 -4.58
CA VAL A 35 -7.22 4.22 -5.43
C VAL A 35 -8.25 3.45 -4.62
N THR A 36 -8.02 3.36 -3.31
CA THR A 36 -8.99 2.88 -2.30
C THR A 36 -9.10 3.92 -1.20
N ILE A 37 -10.17 3.89 -0.43
CA ILE A 37 -10.35 4.68 0.79
C ILE A 37 -10.34 3.71 1.97
N GLY A 38 -9.60 4.03 3.03
CA GLY A 38 -9.54 3.23 4.24
C GLY A 38 -8.72 1.94 4.10
N CYS A 39 -9.00 0.98 4.98
CA CYS A 39 -8.36 -0.33 5.01
C CYS A 39 -9.43 -1.42 5.06
N SER A 40 -9.31 -2.46 4.23
CA SER A 40 -10.32 -3.52 4.12
C SER A 40 -10.47 -4.36 5.40
N PHE A 41 -9.45 -4.39 6.25
CA PHE A 41 -9.50 -5.10 7.53
C PHE A 41 -9.85 -4.17 8.70
N ASN A 42 -9.13 -3.06 8.86
CA ASN A 42 -9.34 -1.95 9.82
C ASN A 42 -9.57 -2.33 11.31
N GLU A 43 -9.18 -3.55 11.73
CA GLU A 43 -9.40 -4.08 13.09
C GLU A 43 -8.14 -4.07 13.97
N CYS A 44 -6.96 -3.77 13.40
CA CYS A 44 -5.70 -3.79 14.14
C CYS A 44 -5.73 -2.80 15.30
N SER A 45 -5.57 -3.28 16.56
CA SER A 45 -5.75 -2.46 17.77
C SER A 45 -4.71 -1.34 17.94
N PHE A 46 -3.57 -1.46 17.26
CA PHE A 46 -2.48 -0.46 17.29
C PHE A 46 -2.60 0.60 16.18
N CYS A 47 -3.42 0.34 15.16
CA CYS A 47 -3.53 1.21 13.99
C CYS A 47 -4.75 2.12 14.11
N ASP A 48 -4.50 3.43 14.05
CA ASP A 48 -5.55 4.46 14.09
C ASP A 48 -5.70 5.21 12.75
N MET A 49 -4.92 4.80 11.73
CA MET A 49 -4.81 5.53 10.46
C MET A 49 -6.14 5.61 9.70
N TYR A 50 -6.95 4.55 9.77
CA TYR A 50 -8.14 4.43 8.93
C TYR A 50 -9.43 4.21 9.73
N ARG A 51 -9.42 4.41 11.07
CA ARG A 51 -10.58 4.16 11.95
C ARG A 51 -11.85 4.93 11.54
N ASN A 52 -11.66 6.13 11.03
CA ASN A 52 -12.75 7.01 10.62
C ASN A 52 -13.09 6.91 9.13
N LYS A 53 -12.55 5.90 8.43
CA LYS A 53 -12.80 5.67 7.01
C LYS A 53 -13.48 4.33 6.79
N GLU A 54 -14.59 4.33 6.08
CA GLU A 54 -15.19 3.14 5.54
C GLU A 54 -14.42 2.71 4.29
N TYR A 55 -14.10 1.40 4.19
CA TYR A 55 -13.39 0.89 3.03
C TYR A 55 -14.24 1.00 1.76
N SER A 56 -13.69 1.60 0.73
CA SER A 56 -14.29 1.64 -0.59
C SER A 56 -13.22 1.69 -1.69
N GLU A 57 -13.60 1.22 -2.88
CA GLU A 57 -12.79 1.33 -4.09
C GLU A 57 -13.20 2.62 -4.81
N ARG A 58 -12.24 3.41 -5.28
CA ARG A 58 -12.57 4.63 -6.03
C ARG A 58 -12.94 4.30 -7.47
N PRO A 59 -13.96 4.99 -8.03
CA PRO A 59 -14.38 4.80 -9.41
C PRO A 59 -13.27 5.13 -10.41
N TRP A 60 -13.23 4.37 -11.51
CA TRP A 60 -12.23 4.55 -12.56
C TRP A 60 -12.17 5.99 -13.11
N ASP A 61 -13.31 6.60 -13.36
CA ASP A 61 -13.37 7.93 -13.99
C ASP A 61 -12.74 9.02 -13.10
N GLU A 62 -12.86 8.89 -11.79
CA GLU A 62 -12.21 9.76 -10.82
C GLU A 62 -10.70 9.56 -10.84
N VAL A 63 -10.25 8.31 -10.65
CA VAL A 63 -8.82 7.95 -10.65
C VAL A 63 -8.17 8.34 -11.98
N LYS A 64 -8.83 8.07 -13.10
CA LYS A 64 -8.35 8.44 -14.43
C LYS A 64 -8.18 9.94 -14.57
N THR A 65 -9.17 10.72 -14.14
CA THR A 65 -9.14 12.19 -14.24
C THR A 65 -7.96 12.77 -13.45
N GLU A 66 -7.69 12.24 -12.27
CA GLU A 66 -6.56 12.64 -11.44
C GLU A 66 -5.21 12.26 -12.09
N ILE A 67 -5.11 11.07 -12.69
CA ILE A 67 -3.91 10.64 -13.42
C ILE A 67 -3.65 11.56 -14.60
N ASP A 68 -4.67 11.86 -15.43
CA ASP A 68 -4.57 12.75 -16.59
C ASP A 68 -4.11 14.16 -16.19
N LEU A 69 -4.62 14.65 -15.06
CA LEU A 69 -4.26 15.95 -14.52
C LEU A 69 -2.80 15.99 -14.08
N MET A 70 -2.39 15.00 -13.28
CA MET A 70 -1.03 14.95 -12.72
C MET A 70 0.02 14.64 -13.78
N ALA A 71 -0.27 13.84 -14.79
CA ALA A 71 0.64 13.58 -15.90
C ALA A 71 1.00 14.87 -16.68
N LYS A 72 0.07 15.82 -16.77
CA LYS A 72 0.33 17.14 -17.37
C LYS A 72 1.15 18.05 -16.46
N GLN A 73 0.92 17.98 -15.13
CA GLN A 73 1.58 18.87 -14.16
C GLN A 73 2.96 18.37 -13.74
N LEU A 74 3.12 17.04 -13.65
CA LEU A 74 4.33 16.36 -13.14
C LEU A 74 4.78 15.24 -14.09
N PRO A 75 5.07 15.53 -15.37
CA PRO A 75 5.39 14.52 -16.39
C PRO A 75 6.67 13.71 -16.05
N ASP A 76 7.55 14.29 -15.25
CA ASP A 76 8.83 13.68 -14.85
C ASP A 76 8.72 12.80 -13.58
N THR A 77 7.50 12.43 -13.16
CA THR A 77 7.29 11.56 -12.01
C THR A 77 7.91 10.20 -12.24
N THR A 78 8.79 9.77 -11.31
CA THR A 78 9.48 8.48 -11.36
C THR A 78 8.89 7.44 -10.40
N ARG A 79 8.12 7.87 -9.40
CA ARG A 79 7.57 6.98 -8.37
C ARG A 79 6.14 7.36 -8.03
N ILE A 80 5.29 6.35 -7.97
CA ILE A 80 3.87 6.49 -7.61
C ILE A 80 3.54 5.52 -6.50
N PHE A 81 2.82 6.01 -5.50
CA PHE A 81 2.29 5.22 -4.41
C PHE A 81 0.76 5.18 -4.48
N LEU A 82 0.19 3.97 -4.58
CA LEU A 82 -1.25 3.75 -4.58
C LEU A 82 -1.75 3.61 -3.15
N ALA A 83 -2.47 4.60 -2.65
CA ALA A 83 -3.08 4.64 -1.32
C ALA A 83 -4.55 4.18 -1.40
N ASP A 84 -5.23 3.87 -0.31
CA ASP A 84 -4.91 3.91 1.09
C ASP A 84 -4.35 2.56 1.60
N GLY A 85 -4.86 2.09 2.75
CA GLY A 85 -4.28 1.04 3.57
C GLY A 85 -4.23 -0.36 2.98
N ASP A 86 -4.94 -0.63 1.88
CA ASP A 86 -4.99 -1.98 1.28
C ASP A 86 -5.39 -1.96 -0.20
N ALA A 87 -4.62 -1.27 -1.02
CA ALA A 87 -4.87 -1.19 -2.45
C ALA A 87 -4.76 -2.56 -3.16
N ILE A 88 -3.99 -3.52 -2.62
CA ILE A 88 -3.90 -4.87 -3.18
C ILE A 88 -5.23 -5.64 -3.13
N ASN A 89 -6.20 -5.19 -2.34
CA ASN A 89 -7.54 -5.79 -2.28
C ASN A 89 -8.38 -5.54 -3.55
N LEU A 90 -8.03 -4.53 -4.35
CA LEU A 90 -8.69 -4.28 -5.64
C LEU A 90 -8.74 -5.55 -6.51
N SER A 91 -9.74 -5.64 -7.38
CA SER A 91 -9.75 -6.73 -8.36
C SER A 91 -8.48 -6.70 -9.21
N THR A 92 -8.04 -7.86 -9.68
CA THR A 92 -6.82 -7.99 -10.48
C THR A 92 -6.88 -7.13 -11.73
N ASP A 93 -7.98 -7.19 -12.45
CA ASP A 93 -8.17 -6.44 -13.70
C ASP A 93 -8.20 -4.93 -13.47
N TYR A 94 -8.79 -4.48 -12.35
CA TYR A 94 -8.84 -3.06 -12.03
C TYR A 94 -7.45 -2.53 -11.62
N MET A 95 -6.70 -3.27 -10.81
CA MET A 95 -5.33 -2.91 -10.47
C MET A 95 -4.45 -2.84 -11.72
N ILE A 96 -4.52 -3.83 -12.61
CA ILE A 96 -3.78 -3.84 -13.87
C ILE A 96 -4.14 -2.62 -14.71
N LYS A 97 -5.43 -2.33 -14.87
CA LYS A 97 -5.91 -1.16 -15.62
C LYS A 97 -5.31 0.16 -15.09
N ILE A 98 -5.27 0.33 -13.77
CA ILE A 98 -4.68 1.53 -13.15
C ILE A 98 -3.18 1.58 -13.45
N VAL A 99 -2.45 0.50 -13.20
CA VAL A 99 -0.99 0.47 -13.31
C VAL A 99 -0.53 0.67 -14.75
N GLU A 100 -1.15 0.00 -15.71
CA GLU A 100 -0.88 0.21 -17.14
C GLU A 100 -1.17 1.65 -17.57
N TYR A 101 -2.27 2.21 -17.08
CA TYR A 101 -2.61 3.60 -17.39
C TYR A 101 -1.58 4.59 -16.83
N LEU A 102 -1.04 4.33 -15.64
CA LEU A 102 0.05 5.12 -15.06
C LEU A 102 1.32 5.03 -15.92
N HIS A 103 1.75 3.83 -16.32
CA HIS A 103 2.94 3.66 -17.17
C HIS A 103 2.78 4.29 -18.55
N ASN A 104 1.58 4.30 -19.11
CA ASN A 104 1.30 4.96 -20.38
C ASN A 104 1.34 6.50 -20.31
N ASN A 105 1.05 7.07 -19.14
CA ASN A 105 0.97 8.52 -18.98
C ASN A 105 2.22 9.16 -18.34
N PHE A 106 3.03 8.39 -17.61
CA PHE A 106 4.27 8.85 -16.97
C PHE A 106 5.48 8.15 -17.58
N GLN A 107 6.09 8.77 -18.58
CA GLN A 107 7.17 8.16 -19.38
C GLN A 107 8.45 7.84 -18.57
N LYS A 108 8.66 8.50 -17.43
CA LYS A 108 9.80 8.27 -16.54
C LYS A 108 9.44 7.42 -15.31
N LEU A 109 8.27 6.78 -15.30
CA LEU A 109 7.81 6.00 -14.16
C LEU A 109 8.65 4.72 -14.00
N GLU A 110 9.38 4.64 -12.90
CA GLU A 110 10.26 3.53 -12.55
C GLU A 110 9.60 2.58 -11.54
N ARG A 111 8.71 3.10 -10.68
CA ARG A 111 8.12 2.31 -9.59
C ARG A 111 6.69 2.71 -9.30
N VAL A 112 5.83 1.70 -9.25
CA VAL A 112 4.51 1.77 -8.63
C VAL A 112 4.50 0.86 -7.41
N SER A 113 4.01 1.37 -6.28
CA SER A 113 3.97 0.66 -5.01
C SER A 113 2.64 0.86 -4.29
N CYS A 114 2.30 -0.05 -3.37
CA CYS A 114 1.11 0.09 -2.52
C CYS A 114 1.29 -0.65 -1.19
N TYR A 115 0.39 -0.38 -0.24
CA TYR A 115 0.23 -1.26 0.93
C TYR A 115 -0.46 -2.56 0.52
N ALA A 116 -0.08 -3.65 1.21
CA ALA A 116 -0.64 -4.97 1.03
C ALA A 116 -0.90 -5.65 2.36
N MET A 117 -2.03 -6.33 2.46
CA MET A 117 -2.33 -7.20 3.59
C MET A 117 -2.04 -8.67 3.26
N PRO A 118 -1.46 -9.46 4.22
CA PRO A 118 -1.16 -10.87 4.00
C PRO A 118 -2.35 -11.67 3.48
N MET A 119 -3.52 -11.46 4.08
CA MET A 119 -4.74 -12.19 3.71
C MET A 119 -5.17 -11.91 2.27
N ASN A 120 -5.07 -10.66 1.81
CA ASN A 120 -5.49 -10.29 0.47
C ASN A 120 -4.47 -10.74 -0.60
N LEU A 121 -3.18 -10.79 -0.26
CA LEU A 121 -2.19 -11.46 -1.11
C LEU A 121 -2.48 -12.97 -1.27
N LEU A 122 -2.91 -13.64 -0.19
CA LEU A 122 -3.21 -15.07 -0.25
C LEU A 122 -4.51 -15.39 -1.01
N LYS A 123 -5.48 -14.47 -1.04
CA LYS A 123 -6.72 -14.63 -1.83
C LYS A 123 -6.47 -14.63 -3.33
N LYS A 124 -5.47 -13.87 -3.82
CA LYS A 124 -5.13 -13.84 -5.24
C LYS A 124 -4.36 -15.08 -5.64
N THR A 125 -4.56 -15.56 -6.86
CA THR A 125 -3.75 -16.66 -7.41
C THR A 125 -2.32 -16.19 -7.74
N PRO A 126 -1.35 -17.08 -7.85
CA PRO A 126 0.00 -16.72 -8.32
C PRO A 126 -0.02 -16.06 -9.70
N GLU A 127 -0.91 -16.51 -10.59
CA GLU A 127 -1.08 -15.98 -11.95
C GLU A 127 -1.58 -14.53 -11.91
N GLU A 128 -2.55 -14.23 -11.05
CA GLU A 128 -3.06 -12.88 -10.85
C GLU A 128 -1.96 -11.94 -10.34
N LEU A 129 -1.20 -12.37 -9.33
CA LEU A 129 -0.09 -11.60 -8.79
C LEU A 129 1.00 -11.36 -9.84
N LYS A 130 1.36 -12.38 -10.64
CA LYS A 130 2.31 -12.23 -11.76
C LYS A 130 1.83 -11.21 -12.78
N LYS A 131 0.56 -11.25 -13.17
CA LYS A 131 -0.03 -10.28 -14.10
C LYS A 131 0.06 -8.85 -13.55
N MET A 132 -0.27 -8.63 -12.27
CA MET A 132 -0.14 -7.31 -11.63
C MET A 132 1.32 -6.83 -11.62
N ASN A 133 2.27 -7.72 -11.33
CA ASN A 133 3.69 -7.38 -11.34
C ASN A 133 4.17 -7.04 -12.76
N GLN A 134 3.79 -7.84 -13.76
CA GLN A 134 4.11 -7.61 -15.17
C GLN A 134 3.51 -6.31 -15.72
N ALA A 135 2.34 -5.90 -15.22
CA ALA A 135 1.74 -4.61 -15.55
C ALA A 135 2.54 -3.42 -14.99
N GLY A 136 3.45 -3.67 -14.03
CA GLY A 136 4.34 -2.65 -13.47
C GLY A 136 4.11 -2.29 -12.00
N LEU A 137 3.24 -3.02 -11.26
CA LEU A 137 3.18 -2.92 -9.82
C LEU A 137 4.40 -3.64 -9.23
N ASN A 138 5.43 -2.90 -8.82
CA ASN A 138 6.74 -3.48 -8.53
C ASN A 138 6.95 -3.81 -7.05
N MET A 139 6.36 -3.00 -6.14
CA MET A 139 6.73 -3.05 -4.74
C MET A 139 5.51 -3.04 -3.83
N LEU A 140 5.54 -3.89 -2.81
CA LEU A 140 4.49 -3.98 -1.80
C LEU A 140 5.06 -3.65 -0.42
N TYR A 141 4.34 -2.81 0.32
CA TYR A 141 4.59 -2.53 1.73
C TYR A 141 3.68 -3.40 2.58
N LEU A 142 4.29 -4.28 3.36
CA LEU A 142 3.56 -5.28 4.13
C LEU A 142 3.89 -5.16 5.62
N GLY A 143 2.88 -4.86 6.43
CA GLY A 143 3.00 -4.86 7.88
C GLY A 143 3.09 -6.28 8.43
N ILE A 144 4.29 -6.70 8.86
CA ILE A 144 4.52 -7.93 9.62
C ILE A 144 4.19 -7.69 11.10
N GLU A 145 4.58 -6.53 11.60
CA GLU A 145 4.45 -6.00 12.96
C GLU A 145 5.24 -6.81 13.99
N SER A 146 5.06 -8.13 14.05
CA SER A 146 5.77 -9.06 14.92
C SER A 146 5.78 -10.47 14.30
N GLY A 147 6.79 -11.28 14.61
CA GLY A 147 6.79 -12.70 14.28
C GLY A 147 6.13 -13.58 15.35
N SER A 148 5.69 -13.02 16.48
CA SER A 148 5.05 -13.76 17.57
C SER A 148 3.54 -13.82 17.40
N ASP A 149 2.98 -15.02 17.29
CA ASP A 149 1.52 -15.22 17.18
C ASP A 149 0.76 -14.73 18.43
N ILE A 150 1.40 -14.76 19.59
CA ILE A 150 0.82 -14.20 20.82
C ILE A 150 0.60 -12.69 20.67
N ILE A 151 1.61 -11.99 20.15
CA ILE A 151 1.54 -10.55 19.93
C ILE A 151 0.57 -10.24 18.79
N LEU A 152 0.67 -10.94 17.65
CA LEU A 152 -0.22 -10.78 16.50
C LEU A 152 -1.69 -10.94 16.89
N LYS A 153 -2.01 -11.92 17.73
CA LYS A 153 -3.37 -12.12 18.26
C LYS A 153 -3.79 -10.94 19.15
N LYS A 154 -2.92 -10.48 20.05
CA LYS A 154 -3.23 -9.37 20.97
C LYS A 154 -3.48 -8.05 20.26
N ILE A 155 -2.78 -7.78 19.16
CA ILE A 155 -2.98 -6.58 18.36
C ILE A 155 -4.07 -6.73 17.29
N THR A 156 -4.76 -7.85 17.28
CA THR A 156 -5.83 -8.14 16.30
C THR A 156 -5.32 -7.98 14.87
N LYS A 157 -4.13 -8.55 14.56
CA LYS A 157 -3.53 -8.41 13.23
C LYS A 157 -4.33 -9.11 12.12
N GLY A 158 -5.17 -10.09 12.47
CA GLY A 158 -5.93 -10.89 11.52
C GLY A 158 -5.10 -11.91 10.74
N ALA A 159 -3.83 -12.10 11.10
CA ALA A 159 -2.92 -13.05 10.47
C ALA A 159 -1.97 -13.68 11.51
N THR A 160 -1.60 -14.94 11.29
CA THR A 160 -0.54 -15.61 12.03
C THR A 160 0.82 -15.39 11.36
N SER A 161 1.91 -15.68 12.08
CA SER A 161 3.27 -15.65 11.54
C SER A 161 3.40 -16.55 10.30
N GLU A 162 2.83 -17.75 10.33
CA GLU A 162 2.80 -18.66 9.17
C GLU A 162 2.05 -18.04 7.97
N THR A 163 0.89 -17.43 8.22
CA THR A 163 0.11 -16.73 7.18
C THR A 163 0.93 -15.63 6.53
N ILE A 164 1.64 -14.82 7.34
CA ILE A 164 2.50 -13.73 6.87
C ILE A 164 3.66 -14.29 6.03
N ILE A 165 4.34 -15.32 6.50
CA ILE A 165 5.45 -15.97 5.78
C ILE A 165 4.97 -16.48 4.41
N ARG A 166 3.83 -17.17 4.36
CA ARG A 166 3.25 -17.68 3.11
C ARG A 166 2.92 -16.55 2.14
N ALA A 167 2.34 -15.47 2.63
CA ALA A 167 2.02 -14.30 1.81
C ALA A 167 3.27 -13.65 1.25
N CYS A 168 4.31 -13.46 2.08
CA CYS A 168 5.60 -12.91 1.65
C CYS A 168 6.27 -13.78 0.59
N ARG A 169 6.36 -15.09 0.81
CA ARG A 169 6.95 -16.03 -0.17
C ARG A 169 6.21 -15.96 -1.51
N LYS A 170 4.89 -16.05 -1.47
CA LYS A 170 4.06 -15.97 -2.67
C LYS A 170 4.27 -14.66 -3.45
N ALA A 171 4.37 -13.52 -2.77
CA ALA A 171 4.64 -12.24 -3.42
C ALA A 171 6.04 -12.22 -4.06
N ILE A 172 7.07 -12.69 -3.36
CA ILE A 172 8.45 -12.76 -3.89
C ILE A 172 8.51 -13.71 -5.11
N GLU A 173 7.92 -14.90 -5.03
CA GLU A 173 7.88 -15.88 -6.11
C GLU A 173 7.12 -15.39 -7.35
N THR A 174 6.24 -14.40 -7.18
CA THR A 174 5.50 -13.77 -8.27
C THR A 174 6.12 -12.46 -8.78
N GLY A 175 7.33 -12.11 -8.29
CA GLY A 175 8.17 -11.04 -8.84
C GLY A 175 8.15 -9.73 -8.06
N PHE A 176 7.39 -9.62 -6.97
CA PHE A 176 7.35 -8.38 -6.18
C PHE A 176 8.58 -8.16 -5.31
N THR A 177 8.99 -6.91 -5.19
CA THR A 177 9.84 -6.45 -4.11
C THR A 177 8.98 -6.18 -2.87
N LEU A 178 9.40 -6.67 -1.70
CA LEU A 178 8.70 -6.42 -0.44
C LEU A 178 9.47 -5.44 0.45
N SER A 179 8.74 -4.51 1.03
CA SER A 179 9.18 -3.73 2.18
C SER A 179 8.36 -4.15 3.40
N CYS A 180 8.99 -4.91 4.27
CA CYS A 180 8.35 -5.45 5.47
C CYS A 180 8.51 -4.49 6.65
N ILE A 181 7.41 -4.18 7.33
CA ILE A 181 7.36 -3.25 8.46
C ILE A 181 7.23 -4.06 9.75
N ILE A 182 8.11 -3.79 10.71
CA ILE A 182 8.10 -4.37 12.06
C ILE A 182 8.00 -3.23 13.07
N ILE A 183 7.14 -3.40 14.09
CA ILE A 183 6.98 -2.40 15.14
C ILE A 183 7.76 -2.85 16.38
N LEU A 184 8.86 -2.16 16.68
CA LEU A 184 9.66 -2.46 17.86
C LEU A 184 8.89 -2.09 19.14
N GLY A 185 8.93 -3.00 20.12
CA GLY A 185 8.28 -2.79 21.41
C GLY A 185 6.76 -3.02 21.44
N LEU A 186 6.16 -3.50 20.36
CA LEU A 186 4.71 -3.72 20.23
C LEU A 186 4.14 -4.63 21.36
N GLY A 187 4.92 -5.57 21.87
CA GLY A 187 4.55 -6.43 23.00
C GLY A 187 4.66 -5.78 24.38
N GLY A 188 5.15 -4.54 24.48
CA GLY A 188 5.42 -3.90 25.76
C GLY A 188 6.44 -4.66 26.62
N LYS A 189 6.45 -4.40 27.92
CA LYS A 189 7.37 -5.07 28.87
C LYS A 189 7.03 -6.53 29.09
N ASP A 190 5.75 -6.88 29.07
CA ASP A 190 5.26 -8.22 29.42
C ASP A 190 5.57 -9.26 28.35
N TYR A 191 5.64 -8.85 27.06
CA TYR A 191 5.88 -9.74 25.93
C TYR A 191 7.23 -9.51 25.24
N LYS A 192 8.19 -8.88 25.93
CA LYS A 192 9.53 -8.63 25.40
C LYS A 192 10.22 -9.90 24.87
N LYS A 193 10.12 -10.99 25.63
CA LYS A 193 10.74 -12.28 25.24
C LYS A 193 10.08 -12.86 23.97
N GLU A 194 8.76 -12.76 23.88
CA GLU A 194 8.01 -13.22 22.70
C GLU A 194 8.33 -12.37 21.46
N HIS A 195 8.48 -11.05 21.64
CA HIS A 195 8.86 -10.16 20.54
C HIS A 195 10.28 -10.44 20.00
N ILE A 196 11.22 -10.83 20.85
CA ILE A 196 12.60 -11.16 20.45
C ILE A 196 12.67 -12.51 19.73
N LYS A 197 11.79 -13.47 20.07
CA LYS A 197 11.75 -14.79 19.42
C LYS A 197 11.14 -14.76 18.02
N GLY A 198 10.21 -13.86 17.77
CA GLY A 198 9.55 -13.70 16.48
C GLY A 198 10.27 -12.72 15.58
#